data_20ca39648af35f1200fdc0ffb20ef545
#
_entry.id   20ca39648af35f1200fdc0ffb20ef545
#
_cell.length_a   1.000
_cell.length_b   1.000
_cell.length_c   1.000
_cell.angle_alpha   90.00
_cell.angle_beta   90.00
_cell.angle_gamma   90.00
#
_symmetry.space_group_name_H-M   'P 1'
#
loop_
_entity.id
_entity.type
_entity.pdbx_description
1 polymer ?
#
loop_
_entity_poly.entity_id
_entity_poly.type
_entity_poly.pdbx_seq_one_letter_code
_entity_poly.pdbx_strand_id
1 'polypeptide(L)'
;MLVHIIADYGMGDLAFAEVVQRIKVHLPDMEPVLTPVPAYSTIAAGFCIAQIGLHPSPPGTLIYHNVAPREDDPAARAHNAGERLAYARLPTGVRVIGVNAGYAFSFIKDVAEKLRWAASSAEGSQFRSRDVFPQAAAAIALGLPAALGHDLDPESIPSPPVSAVAYVDGYGNLKTTIAYDPNRVRPGKRITVRINERQHEATVSDGAFAVPHGELAFAPGSSGWTLRDGSTVRWIELFLRGGSAWNLFDRPAPGSFVAIH
;
A
#
# COMPACT_ATOMS: atom_id res chain seq x y z
N MET A 1 13.43 17.15 1.57
CA MET A 1 12.30 16.40 2.16
C MET A 1 11.99 15.22 1.25
N LEU A 2 11.96 13.99 1.78
CA LEU A 2 11.63 12.80 1.00
C LEU A 2 10.11 12.71 0.77
N VAL A 3 9.68 12.50 -0.48
CA VAL A 3 8.28 12.32 -0.86
C VAL A 3 8.12 11.03 -1.65
N HIS A 4 7.52 10.01 -1.02
CA HIS A 4 7.12 8.80 -1.71
C HIS A 4 5.81 9.04 -2.45
N ILE A 5 5.81 8.80 -3.76
CA ILE A 5 4.61 8.90 -4.61
C ILE A 5 4.19 7.48 -4.99
N ILE A 6 3.12 7.01 -4.34
CA ILE A 6 2.53 5.68 -4.57
C ILE A 6 1.28 5.88 -5.43
N ALA A 7 1.30 5.37 -6.65
CA ALA A 7 0.19 5.56 -7.59
C ALA A 7 0.09 4.41 -8.58
N ASP A 8 -1.08 4.28 -9.16
CA ASP A 8 -1.38 3.29 -10.20
C ASP A 8 -1.10 3.80 -11.62
N TYR A 9 -0.20 4.78 -11.71
CA TYR A 9 0.38 5.19 -12.98
C TYR A 9 1.41 4.14 -13.41
N GLY A 10 1.41 3.77 -14.67
CA GLY A 10 2.40 2.83 -15.19
C GLY A 10 3.84 3.35 -15.04
N MET A 11 4.81 2.44 -14.92
CA MET A 11 6.22 2.83 -14.90
C MET A 11 6.57 3.56 -16.21
N GLY A 12 7.14 4.77 -16.10
CA GLY A 12 7.45 5.61 -17.24
C GLY A 12 6.26 6.40 -17.82
N ASP A 13 5.07 6.31 -17.19
CA ASP A 13 3.92 7.11 -17.57
C ASP A 13 4.15 8.60 -17.30
N LEU A 14 3.68 9.44 -18.21
CA LEU A 14 3.73 10.91 -18.07
C LEU A 14 3.06 11.41 -16.79
N ALA A 15 2.06 10.69 -16.30
CA ALA A 15 1.34 11.04 -15.08
C ALA A 15 2.27 11.19 -13.85
N PHE A 16 3.26 10.30 -13.68
CA PHE A 16 4.27 10.47 -12.63
C PHE A 16 5.06 11.76 -12.80
N ALA A 17 5.54 12.05 -14.02
CA ALA A 17 6.32 13.25 -14.30
C ALA A 17 5.51 14.52 -14.01
N GLU A 18 4.28 14.58 -14.49
CA GLU A 18 3.38 15.73 -14.29
C GLU A 18 3.05 15.94 -12.80
N VAL A 19 2.76 14.87 -12.06
CA VAL A 19 2.49 14.96 -10.61
C VAL A 19 3.73 15.42 -9.85
N VAL A 20 4.91 14.86 -10.16
CA VAL A 20 6.19 15.31 -9.56
C VAL A 20 6.42 16.79 -9.80
N GLN A 21 6.28 17.25 -11.06
CA GLN A 21 6.44 18.65 -11.40
C GLN A 21 5.47 19.54 -10.59
N ARG A 22 4.23 19.11 -10.47
CA ARG A 22 3.19 19.87 -9.77
C ARG A 22 3.43 19.94 -8.27
N ILE A 23 3.87 18.84 -7.64
CA ILE A 23 4.26 18.86 -6.23
C ILE A 23 5.49 19.76 -6.04
N LYS A 24 6.47 19.72 -6.93
CA LYS A 24 7.68 20.56 -6.86
C LYS A 24 7.38 22.05 -7.00
N VAL A 25 6.33 22.46 -7.67
CA VAL A 25 5.89 23.86 -7.70
C VAL A 25 5.59 24.38 -6.28
N HIS A 26 5.05 23.52 -5.41
CA HIS A 26 4.68 23.87 -4.04
C HIS A 26 5.76 23.50 -3.00
N LEU A 27 6.57 22.48 -3.32
CA LEU A 27 7.62 21.92 -2.46
C LEU A 27 8.91 21.75 -3.29
N PRO A 28 9.62 22.83 -3.65
CA PRO A 28 10.74 22.81 -4.61
C PRO A 28 11.89 21.88 -4.18
N ASP A 29 12.17 21.79 -2.88
CA ASP A 29 13.27 21.01 -2.31
C ASP A 29 12.88 19.55 -2.00
N MET A 30 11.76 19.07 -2.51
CA MET A 30 11.37 17.67 -2.32
C MET A 30 12.15 16.73 -3.24
N GLU A 31 12.48 15.55 -2.70
CA GLU A 31 13.09 14.43 -3.42
C GLU A 31 12.03 13.36 -3.66
N PRO A 32 11.60 13.12 -4.91
CA PRO A 32 10.55 12.15 -5.20
C PRO A 32 11.10 10.73 -5.27
N VAL A 33 10.36 9.79 -4.67
CA VAL A 33 10.54 8.34 -4.86
C VAL A 33 9.25 7.78 -5.43
N LEU A 34 9.32 7.22 -6.64
CA LEU A 34 8.14 6.72 -7.34
C LEU A 34 7.93 5.23 -7.04
N THR A 35 6.74 4.88 -6.61
CA THR A 35 6.32 3.50 -6.33
C THR A 35 5.05 3.20 -7.13
N PRO A 36 5.18 2.64 -8.34
CA PRO A 36 4.02 2.22 -9.11
C PRO A 36 3.38 0.99 -8.48
N VAL A 37 2.05 0.97 -8.47
CA VAL A 37 1.24 -0.19 -8.08
C VAL A 37 0.32 -0.56 -9.25
N PRO A 38 -0.21 -1.80 -9.31
CA PRO A 38 -1.15 -2.17 -10.34
C PRO A 38 -2.39 -1.26 -10.36
N ALA A 39 -2.95 -1.06 -11.56
CA ALA A 39 -4.12 -0.21 -11.76
C ALA A 39 -5.26 -0.59 -10.79
N TYR A 40 -5.83 0.41 -10.14
CA TYR A 40 -6.94 0.31 -9.18
C TYR A 40 -6.66 -0.52 -7.92
N SER A 41 -5.41 -0.98 -7.71
CA SER A 41 -5.09 -1.83 -6.57
C SER A 41 -4.89 -1.05 -5.27
N THR A 42 -5.98 -0.76 -4.57
CA THR A 42 -5.94 -0.07 -3.28
C THR A 42 -5.27 -0.91 -2.20
N ILE A 43 -5.34 -2.25 -2.28
CA ILE A 43 -4.64 -3.15 -1.35
C ILE A 43 -3.11 -3.06 -1.51
N ALA A 44 -2.61 -3.02 -2.75
CA ALA A 44 -1.17 -2.86 -2.98
C ALA A 44 -0.69 -1.47 -2.52
N ALA A 45 -1.48 -0.43 -2.78
CA ALA A 45 -1.18 0.91 -2.28
C ALA A 45 -1.12 0.95 -0.75
N GLY A 46 -2.14 0.42 -0.07
CA GLY A 46 -2.20 0.38 1.40
C GLY A 46 -1.05 -0.42 2.02
N PHE A 47 -0.69 -1.55 1.41
CA PHE A 47 0.46 -2.35 1.84
C PHE A 47 1.79 -1.56 1.70
N CYS A 48 2.01 -0.90 0.56
CA CYS A 48 3.19 -0.05 0.35
C CYS A 48 3.22 1.14 1.33
N ILE A 49 2.08 1.78 1.59
CA ILE A 49 1.96 2.88 2.55
C ILE A 49 2.40 2.41 3.95
N ALA A 50 1.89 1.27 4.41
CA ALA A 50 2.25 0.73 5.72
C ALA A 50 3.73 0.31 5.77
N GLN A 51 4.21 -0.43 4.76
CA GLN A 51 5.58 -0.91 4.71
C GLN A 51 6.61 0.24 4.68
N ILE A 52 6.32 1.34 3.99
CA ILE A 52 7.20 2.51 3.94
C ILE A 52 6.99 3.38 5.18
N GLY A 53 5.74 3.64 5.54
CA GLY A 53 5.39 4.65 6.53
C GLY A 53 5.62 4.22 7.97
N LEU A 54 5.56 2.92 8.28
CA LEU A 54 5.72 2.37 9.63
C LEU A 54 7.15 1.90 9.94
N HIS A 55 8.08 2.11 9.02
CA HIS A 55 9.51 1.93 9.24
C HIS A 55 10.23 3.27 9.52
N PRO A 56 11.42 3.24 10.16
CA PRO A 56 12.22 4.43 10.35
C PRO A 56 12.46 5.17 9.04
N SER A 57 12.19 6.46 9.04
CA SER A 57 12.29 7.32 7.85
C SER A 57 12.94 8.66 8.20
N PRO A 58 13.57 9.35 7.25
CA PRO A 58 14.10 10.69 7.49
C PRO A 58 13.01 11.64 8.01
N PRO A 59 13.36 12.58 8.91
CA PRO A 59 12.40 13.56 9.39
C PRO A 59 11.73 14.33 8.25
N GLY A 60 10.43 14.55 8.39
CA GLY A 60 9.65 15.27 7.39
C GLY A 60 9.22 14.42 6.17
N THR A 61 9.47 13.11 6.17
CA THR A 61 9.00 12.24 5.09
C THR A 61 7.49 12.34 4.90
N LEU A 62 7.09 12.43 3.64
CA LEU A 62 5.70 12.45 3.18
C LEU A 62 5.44 11.28 2.25
N ILE A 63 4.33 10.60 2.44
CA ILE A 63 3.77 9.68 1.46
C ILE A 63 2.59 10.38 0.79
N TYR A 64 2.67 10.54 -0.51
CA TYR A 64 1.59 11.00 -1.37
C TYR A 64 1.08 9.82 -2.18
N HIS A 65 -0.21 9.49 -2.05
CA HIS A 65 -0.74 8.37 -2.82
C HIS A 65 -1.96 8.77 -3.65
N ASN A 66 -2.08 8.14 -4.83
CA ASN A 66 -3.24 8.27 -5.68
C ASN A 66 -3.55 6.93 -6.37
N VAL A 67 -4.42 6.16 -5.74
CA VAL A 67 -5.08 5.00 -6.32
C VAL A 67 -6.56 5.14 -6.04
N ALA A 68 -7.34 5.42 -7.08
CA ALA A 68 -8.76 5.78 -7.00
C ALA A 68 -9.58 4.94 -7.98
N PRO A 69 -10.19 3.83 -7.54
CA PRO A 69 -11.02 2.99 -8.40
C PRO A 69 -12.27 3.70 -8.94
N ARG A 70 -12.67 4.81 -8.32
CA ARG A 70 -13.88 5.59 -8.69
C ARG A 70 -15.18 4.80 -8.46
N GLU A 71 -15.19 4.00 -7.38
CA GLU A 71 -16.28 3.10 -7.03
C GLU A 71 -16.98 3.48 -5.72
N ASP A 72 -16.63 4.64 -5.13
CA ASP A 72 -17.19 5.13 -3.87
C ASP A 72 -18.65 5.55 -3.95
N ASP A 73 -19.14 5.92 -5.14
CA ASP A 73 -20.51 6.30 -5.39
C ASP A 73 -20.90 5.97 -6.84
N PRO A 74 -21.93 5.15 -7.10
CA PRO A 74 -22.37 4.83 -8.45
C PRO A 74 -23.11 5.99 -9.14
N ALA A 75 -23.53 7.02 -8.39
CA ALA A 75 -24.24 8.16 -8.95
C ALA A 75 -23.29 9.12 -9.68
N ALA A 76 -23.77 9.70 -10.77
CA ALA A 76 -23.04 10.76 -11.45
C ALA A 76 -22.89 11.99 -10.53
N ARG A 77 -21.69 12.55 -10.48
CA ARG A 77 -21.35 13.72 -9.66
C ARG A 77 -21.05 14.95 -10.51
N ALA A 78 -21.53 16.11 -10.06
CA ALA A 78 -21.22 17.39 -10.68
C ALA A 78 -19.75 17.77 -10.42
N HIS A 79 -19.22 18.66 -11.26
CA HIS A 79 -17.88 19.26 -11.11
C HIS A 79 -16.73 18.26 -11.04
N ASN A 80 -16.92 17.05 -11.58
CA ASN A 80 -15.93 15.97 -11.55
C ASN A 80 -15.44 15.64 -10.13
N ALA A 81 -16.32 15.70 -9.14
CA ALA A 81 -16.02 15.37 -7.76
C ALA A 81 -15.68 13.88 -7.63
N GLY A 82 -14.47 13.57 -7.20
CA GLY A 82 -13.97 12.20 -6.96
C GLY A 82 -13.93 11.85 -5.49
N GLU A 83 -13.33 10.70 -5.18
CA GLU A 83 -13.08 10.26 -3.81
C GLU A 83 -12.32 11.34 -3.03
N ARG A 84 -12.58 11.39 -1.74
CA ARG A 84 -12.06 12.44 -0.86
C ARG A 84 -10.62 12.16 -0.47
N LEU A 85 -9.88 13.24 -0.26
CA LEU A 85 -8.49 13.18 0.21
C LEU A 85 -8.46 13.03 1.74
N ALA A 86 -7.66 12.08 2.23
CA ALA A 86 -7.43 11.83 3.64
C ALA A 86 -5.97 12.08 4.02
N TYR A 87 -5.76 12.30 5.30
CA TYR A 87 -4.47 12.49 5.94
C TYR A 87 -4.32 11.54 7.12
N ALA A 88 -3.13 10.94 7.25
CA ALA A 88 -2.73 10.23 8.45
C ALA A 88 -1.35 10.72 8.93
N ARG A 89 -1.15 10.76 10.26
CA ARG A 89 0.17 10.87 10.88
C ARG A 89 0.49 9.55 11.54
N LEU A 90 1.62 8.98 11.18
CA LEU A 90 2.08 7.70 11.72
C LEU A 90 2.98 7.91 12.94
N PRO A 91 3.15 6.90 13.82
CA PRO A 91 4.03 6.98 15.00
C PRO A 91 5.51 7.26 14.66
N THR A 92 5.93 6.90 13.46
CA THR A 92 7.27 7.22 12.91
C THR A 92 7.46 8.70 12.58
N GLY A 93 6.40 9.51 12.66
CA GLY A 93 6.38 10.90 12.21
C GLY A 93 6.10 11.07 10.71
N VAL A 94 6.05 9.98 9.95
CA VAL A 94 5.68 10.00 8.52
C VAL A 94 4.25 10.50 8.38
N ARG A 95 4.05 11.37 7.42
CA ARG A 95 2.74 11.90 7.03
C ARG A 95 2.28 11.21 5.76
N VAL A 96 1.04 10.78 5.75
CA VAL A 96 0.40 10.16 4.59
C VAL A 96 -0.72 11.07 4.13
N ILE A 97 -0.76 11.35 2.84
CA ILE A 97 -1.88 12.05 2.20
C ILE A 97 -2.25 11.34 0.91
N GLY A 98 -3.51 11.09 0.70
CA GLY A 98 -3.97 10.43 -0.51
C GLY A 98 -5.47 10.19 -0.51
N VAL A 99 -5.94 9.58 -1.57
CA VAL A 99 -7.35 9.28 -1.75
C VAL A 99 -7.80 8.19 -0.77
N ASN A 100 -8.85 8.44 0.01
CA ASN A 100 -9.45 7.41 0.85
C ASN A 100 -10.37 6.52 0.01
N ALA A 101 -9.80 5.47 -0.56
CA ALA A 101 -10.51 4.52 -1.40
C ALA A 101 -10.12 3.07 -1.05
N GLY A 102 -11.09 2.19 -0.97
CA GLY A 102 -10.89 0.77 -0.68
C GLY A 102 -9.92 0.52 0.47
N TYR A 103 -8.86 -0.23 0.22
CA TYR A 103 -7.88 -0.64 1.25
C TYR A 103 -6.68 0.31 1.41
N ALA A 104 -6.68 1.50 0.80
CA ALA A 104 -5.51 2.38 0.80
C ALA A 104 -5.03 2.78 2.20
N PHE A 105 -5.94 3.01 3.15
CA PHE A 105 -5.62 3.34 4.54
C PHE A 105 -5.77 2.16 5.52
N SER A 106 -6.20 0.99 5.05
CA SER A 106 -6.59 -0.15 5.89
C SER A 106 -5.49 -0.67 6.81
N PHE A 107 -4.24 -0.69 6.33
CA PHE A 107 -3.11 -1.20 7.12
C PHE A 107 -2.56 -0.21 8.14
N ILE A 108 -2.98 1.07 8.06
CA ILE A 108 -2.48 2.12 8.95
C ILE A 108 -3.58 2.73 9.83
N LYS A 109 -4.85 2.45 9.58
CA LYS A 109 -5.98 3.10 10.27
C LYS A 109 -5.92 2.96 11.79
N ASP A 110 -5.51 1.78 12.30
CA ASP A 110 -5.49 1.46 13.72
C ASP A 110 -4.19 1.91 14.43
N VAL A 111 -3.13 2.17 13.67
CA VAL A 111 -1.84 2.60 14.20
C VAL A 111 -1.60 4.10 14.06
N ALA A 112 -2.32 4.79 13.21
CA ALA A 112 -2.17 6.22 12.99
C ALA A 112 -2.45 7.02 14.27
N GLU A 113 -1.56 7.98 14.59
CA GLU A 113 -1.77 8.92 15.71
C GLU A 113 -2.87 9.94 15.39
N LYS A 114 -3.01 10.28 14.11
CA LYS A 114 -4.04 11.17 13.57
C LYS A 114 -4.57 10.61 12.27
N LEU A 115 -5.87 10.66 12.10
CA LEU A 115 -6.57 10.30 10.88
C LEU A 115 -7.65 11.35 10.62
N ARG A 116 -7.53 12.10 9.53
CA ARG A 116 -8.41 13.24 9.24
C ARG A 116 -8.70 13.35 7.75
N TRP A 117 -9.80 13.97 7.43
CA TRP A 117 -10.01 14.43 6.08
C TRP A 117 -9.04 15.57 5.76
N ALA A 118 -8.48 15.59 4.57
CA ALA A 118 -7.70 16.73 4.09
C ALA A 118 -8.62 17.75 3.41
N ALA A 119 -8.35 19.01 3.63
CA ALA A 119 -9.03 20.08 2.92
C ALA A 119 -8.53 20.11 1.47
N SER A 120 -9.43 19.89 0.54
CA SER A 120 -9.18 20.01 -0.91
C SER A 120 -10.41 20.54 -1.61
N SER A 121 -10.25 21.17 -2.77
CA SER A 121 -11.39 21.58 -3.58
C SER A 121 -12.25 20.39 -3.96
N ALA A 122 -13.57 20.50 -3.86
CA ALA A 122 -14.49 19.54 -4.41
C ALA A 122 -14.48 19.56 -5.94
N GLU A 123 -14.24 20.74 -6.52
CA GLU A 123 -14.12 20.95 -7.96
C GLU A 123 -12.71 20.57 -8.42
N GLY A 124 -12.58 20.08 -9.63
CA GLY A 124 -11.28 19.77 -10.18
C GLY A 124 -11.35 19.25 -11.61
N SER A 125 -10.17 19.14 -12.20
CA SER A 125 -9.98 18.51 -13.50
C SER A 125 -10.20 17.00 -13.41
N GLN A 126 -10.19 16.34 -14.58
CA GLN A 126 -10.13 14.88 -14.64
C GLN A 126 -8.89 14.30 -13.95
N PHE A 127 -7.81 15.08 -13.82
CA PHE A 127 -6.56 14.68 -13.20
C PHE A 127 -6.34 15.43 -11.87
N ARG A 128 -7.20 15.15 -10.88
CA ARG A 128 -7.17 15.81 -9.56
C ARG A 128 -5.85 15.63 -8.82
N SER A 129 -5.22 14.46 -8.94
CA SER A 129 -3.93 14.18 -8.30
C SER A 129 -2.77 15.01 -8.87
N ARG A 130 -2.94 15.62 -10.05
CA ARG A 130 -2.02 16.61 -10.58
C ARG A 130 -2.46 18.04 -10.25
N ASP A 131 -3.74 18.37 -10.40
CA ASP A 131 -4.22 19.74 -10.45
C ASP A 131 -4.72 20.27 -9.11
N VAL A 132 -5.19 19.40 -8.21
CA VAL A 132 -5.82 19.77 -6.93
C VAL A 132 -5.02 19.31 -5.72
N PHE A 133 -4.67 18.03 -5.66
CA PHE A 133 -4.09 17.41 -4.46
C PHE A 133 -2.67 17.87 -4.12
N PRO A 134 -1.77 18.26 -5.05
CA PRO A 134 -0.43 18.73 -4.72
C PRO A 134 -0.43 19.95 -3.81
N GLN A 135 -1.36 20.88 -3.98
CA GLN A 135 -1.48 22.04 -3.10
C GLN A 135 -1.87 21.64 -1.66
N ALA A 136 -2.83 20.72 -1.52
CA ALA A 136 -3.22 20.20 -0.21
C ALA A 136 -2.06 19.41 0.45
N ALA A 137 -1.34 18.61 -0.32
CA ALA A 137 -0.17 17.87 0.16
C ALA A 137 0.92 18.81 0.67
N ALA A 138 1.20 19.88 -0.06
CA ALA A 138 2.18 20.90 0.34
C ALA A 138 1.74 21.64 1.61
N ALA A 139 0.48 22.05 1.70
CA ALA A 139 -0.05 22.73 2.88
C ALA A 139 0.08 21.85 4.15
N ILE A 140 -0.19 20.54 4.02
CA ILE A 140 0.01 19.57 5.10
C ILE A 140 1.49 19.37 5.41
N ALA A 141 2.35 19.29 4.39
CA ALA A 141 3.79 19.17 4.56
C ALA A 141 4.39 20.37 5.29
N LEU A 142 3.86 21.56 5.07
CA LEU A 142 4.25 22.79 5.74
C LEU A 142 3.56 22.99 7.11
N GLY A 143 2.71 22.07 7.52
CA GLY A 143 2.03 22.11 8.83
C GLY A 143 0.92 23.16 8.94
N LEU A 144 0.32 23.58 7.83
CA LEU A 144 -0.75 24.57 7.83
C LEU A 144 -2.05 23.98 8.42
N PRO A 145 -2.58 24.49 9.55
CA PRO A 145 -3.75 23.88 10.20
C PRO A 145 -5.01 23.85 9.34
N ALA A 146 -5.20 24.86 8.49
CA ALA A 146 -6.34 24.95 7.57
C ALA A 146 -6.37 23.87 6.49
N ALA A 147 -5.26 23.12 6.31
CA ALA A 147 -5.19 22.01 5.37
C ALA A 147 -5.91 20.74 5.88
N LEU A 148 -6.29 20.69 7.16
CA LEU A 148 -6.95 19.54 7.78
C LEU A 148 -8.41 19.85 8.08
N GLY A 149 -9.29 18.96 7.65
CA GLY A 149 -10.72 18.94 7.96
C GLY A 149 -11.02 18.28 9.31
N HIS A 150 -12.23 17.72 9.46
CA HIS A 150 -12.63 16.95 10.62
C HIS A 150 -11.97 15.56 10.68
N ASP A 151 -12.08 14.89 11.80
CA ASP A 151 -11.54 13.54 11.97
C ASP A 151 -12.22 12.56 11.01
N LEU A 152 -11.45 11.64 10.50
CA LEU A 152 -11.92 10.50 9.71
C LEU A 152 -12.06 9.30 10.65
N ASP A 153 -13.28 8.75 10.69
CA ASP A 153 -13.57 7.58 11.51
C ASP A 153 -12.82 6.35 10.96
N PRO A 154 -11.93 5.72 11.74
CA PRO A 154 -11.22 4.51 11.33
C PRO A 154 -12.17 3.35 10.95
N GLU A 155 -13.34 3.26 11.58
CA GLU A 155 -14.32 2.21 11.29
C GLU A 155 -14.98 2.35 9.91
N SER A 156 -14.93 3.55 9.32
CA SER A 156 -15.38 3.77 7.95
C SER A 156 -14.41 3.24 6.89
N ILE A 157 -13.19 2.85 7.29
CA ILE A 157 -12.18 2.27 6.41
C ILE A 157 -12.23 0.75 6.52
N PRO A 158 -12.41 -0.01 5.44
CA PRO A 158 -12.47 -1.47 5.50
C PRO A 158 -11.18 -2.06 6.05
N SER A 159 -11.27 -3.18 6.77
CA SER A 159 -10.10 -3.95 7.16
C SER A 159 -9.55 -4.72 5.95
N PRO A 160 -8.22 -4.92 5.86
CA PRO A 160 -7.66 -5.68 4.74
C PRO A 160 -8.14 -7.14 4.79
N PRO A 161 -8.25 -7.82 3.65
CA PRO A 161 -8.61 -9.23 3.62
C PRO A 161 -7.56 -10.07 4.36
N VAL A 162 -8.00 -11.10 5.08
CA VAL A 162 -7.14 -11.91 5.98
C VAL A 162 -6.16 -12.80 5.23
N SER A 163 -6.48 -13.22 4.01
CA SER A 163 -5.69 -14.19 3.24
C SER A 163 -5.73 -13.84 1.77
N ALA A 164 -4.94 -12.86 1.38
CA ALA A 164 -4.87 -12.40 0.00
C ALA A 164 -3.44 -12.04 -0.41
N VAL A 165 -3.19 -11.99 -1.70
CA VAL A 165 -2.00 -11.36 -2.26
C VAL A 165 -2.11 -9.86 -2.02
N ALA A 166 -1.19 -9.28 -1.27
CA ALA A 166 -1.16 -7.84 -1.00
C ALA A 166 -0.33 -7.07 -2.03
N TYR A 167 0.86 -7.60 -2.34
CA TYR A 167 1.81 -6.95 -3.22
C TYR A 167 2.72 -7.97 -3.91
N VAL A 168 3.18 -7.65 -5.10
CA VAL A 168 4.15 -8.46 -5.86
C VAL A 168 5.41 -7.63 -6.03
N ASP A 169 6.55 -8.12 -5.56
CA ASP A 169 7.81 -7.41 -5.70
C ASP A 169 8.49 -7.64 -7.07
N GLY A 170 9.60 -6.94 -7.32
CA GLY A 170 10.31 -7.01 -8.58
C GLY A 170 10.92 -8.38 -8.92
N TYR A 171 11.02 -9.31 -7.96
CA TYR A 171 11.43 -10.69 -8.16
C TYR A 171 10.25 -11.61 -8.47
N GLY A 172 9.03 -11.12 -8.30
CA GLY A 172 7.81 -11.91 -8.41
C GLY A 172 7.53 -12.74 -7.17
N ASN A 173 8.04 -12.35 -6.00
CA ASN A 173 7.58 -12.90 -4.72
C ASN A 173 6.19 -12.35 -4.41
N LEU A 174 5.32 -13.18 -3.86
CA LEU A 174 3.98 -12.79 -3.48
C LEU A 174 3.95 -12.45 -1.98
N LYS A 175 3.82 -11.17 -1.66
CA LYS A 175 3.58 -10.70 -0.30
C LYS A 175 2.10 -10.83 0.00
N THR A 176 1.77 -11.45 1.13
CA THR A 176 0.38 -11.76 1.47
C THR A 176 -0.11 -10.97 2.68
N THR A 177 -1.41 -11.01 2.94
CA THR A 177 -2.02 -10.51 4.18
C THR A 177 -2.14 -11.60 5.26
N ILE A 178 -1.46 -12.73 5.09
CA ILE A 178 -1.40 -13.80 6.08
C ILE A 178 -0.36 -13.42 7.12
N ALA A 179 -0.79 -13.16 8.35
CA ALA A 179 0.13 -12.88 9.44
C ALA A 179 0.94 -14.13 9.79
N TYR A 180 2.24 -13.96 9.98
CA TYR A 180 3.10 -15.02 10.47
C TYR A 180 2.83 -15.29 11.96
N ASP A 181 2.48 -16.54 12.27
CA ASP A 181 2.33 -17.04 13.63
C ASP A 181 3.35 -18.18 13.85
N PRO A 182 4.38 -17.96 14.69
CA PRO A 182 5.42 -18.97 14.93
C PRO A 182 4.87 -20.25 15.59
N ASN A 183 3.69 -20.18 16.26
CA ASN A 183 3.07 -21.35 16.87
C ASN A 183 2.32 -22.23 15.86
N ARG A 184 1.95 -21.67 14.70
CA ARG A 184 1.22 -22.37 13.65
C ARG A 184 2.12 -22.81 12.49
N VAL A 185 3.22 -22.13 12.29
CA VAL A 185 4.16 -22.38 11.20
C VAL A 185 5.25 -23.33 11.68
N ARG A 186 5.22 -24.58 11.18
CA ARG A 186 6.23 -25.62 11.49
C ARG A 186 7.16 -25.77 10.30
N PRO A 187 8.44 -25.34 10.38
CA PRO A 187 9.40 -25.53 9.30
C PRO A 187 9.53 -26.99 8.88
N GLY A 188 9.68 -27.20 7.58
CA GLY A 188 9.75 -28.53 6.95
C GLY A 188 8.38 -29.15 6.61
N LYS A 189 7.26 -28.62 7.12
CA LYS A 189 5.94 -29.10 6.72
C LYS A 189 5.68 -28.72 5.25
N ARG A 190 5.15 -29.66 4.48
CA ARG A 190 4.60 -29.39 3.14
C ARG A 190 3.13 -29.03 3.26
N ILE A 191 2.73 -28.02 2.54
CA ILE A 191 1.36 -27.52 2.46
C ILE A 191 0.99 -27.30 1.00
N THR A 192 -0.29 -27.31 0.72
CA THR A 192 -0.81 -26.94 -0.58
C THR A 192 -1.28 -25.48 -0.54
N VAL A 193 -0.75 -24.66 -1.43
CA VAL A 193 -1.18 -23.28 -1.62
C VAL A 193 -1.98 -23.18 -2.91
N ARG A 194 -3.17 -22.60 -2.85
CA ARG A 194 -4.01 -22.33 -4.01
C ARG A 194 -4.29 -20.84 -4.12
N ILE A 195 -4.07 -20.30 -5.30
CA ILE A 195 -4.42 -18.91 -5.66
C ILE A 195 -5.19 -18.99 -6.98
N ASN A 196 -6.42 -18.49 -6.98
CA ASN A 196 -7.34 -18.65 -8.10
C ASN A 196 -7.46 -20.16 -8.45
N GLU A 197 -7.22 -20.52 -9.72
CA GLU A 197 -7.27 -21.90 -10.20
C GLU A 197 -5.94 -22.65 -10.11
N ARG A 198 -4.84 -21.98 -9.73
CA ARG A 198 -3.51 -22.58 -9.64
C ARG A 198 -3.24 -23.09 -8.24
N GLN A 199 -2.71 -24.31 -8.18
CA GLN A 199 -2.38 -24.99 -6.93
C GLN A 199 -0.97 -25.56 -7.01
N HIS A 200 -0.16 -25.28 -5.97
CA HIS A 200 1.21 -25.77 -5.88
C HIS A 200 1.54 -26.19 -4.45
N GLU A 201 2.44 -27.16 -4.32
CA GLU A 201 3.02 -27.50 -3.03
C GLU A 201 4.05 -26.46 -2.62
N ALA A 202 4.06 -26.09 -1.36
CA ALA A 202 5.04 -25.21 -0.74
C ALA A 202 5.61 -25.84 0.52
N THR A 203 6.88 -25.61 0.77
CA THR A 203 7.52 -26.00 2.02
C THR A 203 7.47 -24.83 2.99
N VAL A 204 6.92 -25.06 4.17
CA VAL A 204 6.97 -24.11 5.27
C VAL A 204 8.43 -23.97 5.72
N SER A 205 8.95 -22.74 5.71
CA SER A 205 10.35 -22.49 6.00
C SER A 205 10.54 -21.14 6.72
N ASP A 206 11.76 -20.82 7.09
CA ASP A 206 12.14 -19.55 7.68
C ASP A 206 12.64 -18.51 6.66
N GLY A 207 12.71 -18.89 5.38
CA GLY A 207 13.07 -18.02 4.28
C GLY A 207 13.22 -18.75 2.95
N ALA A 208 13.45 -17.99 1.88
CA ALA A 208 13.56 -18.51 0.52
C ALA A 208 14.75 -19.48 0.32
N PHE A 209 15.83 -19.32 1.08
CA PHE A 209 17.01 -20.16 0.95
C PHE A 209 16.92 -21.49 1.70
N ALA A 210 15.91 -21.67 2.54
CA ALA A 210 15.68 -22.89 3.31
C ALA A 210 14.97 -24.00 2.51
N VAL A 211 14.71 -23.78 1.23
CA VAL A 211 14.16 -24.79 0.29
C VAL A 211 15.12 -25.03 -0.87
N PRO A 212 15.10 -26.19 -1.53
CA PRO A 212 15.87 -26.46 -2.74
C PRO A 212 15.55 -25.48 -3.88
N HIS A 213 16.48 -25.37 -4.85
CA HIS A 213 16.23 -24.61 -6.08
C HIS A 213 15.03 -25.19 -6.85
N GLY A 214 14.15 -24.32 -7.32
CA GLY A 214 12.91 -24.68 -8.00
C GLY A 214 11.74 -25.01 -7.07
N GLU A 215 11.93 -25.01 -5.75
CA GLU A 215 10.85 -25.22 -4.78
C GLU A 215 10.24 -23.90 -4.28
N LEU A 216 8.94 -23.98 -3.98
CA LEU A 216 8.18 -22.87 -3.41
C LEU A 216 8.29 -22.89 -1.88
N ALA A 217 8.73 -21.78 -1.31
CA ALA A 217 8.74 -21.54 0.12
C ALA A 217 7.51 -20.75 0.56
N PHE A 218 6.87 -21.17 1.64
CA PHE A 218 5.90 -20.44 2.43
C PHE A 218 6.59 -19.98 3.70
N ALA A 219 7.00 -18.73 3.77
CA ALA A 219 7.91 -18.26 4.81
C ALA A 219 7.57 -16.83 5.27
N PRO A 220 7.94 -16.47 6.52
CA PRO A 220 7.90 -15.07 6.92
C PRO A 220 8.88 -14.27 6.07
N GLY A 221 8.37 -13.25 5.42
CA GLY A 221 9.15 -12.37 4.56
C GLY A 221 9.80 -11.20 5.30
N SER A 222 10.29 -10.24 4.51
CA SER A 222 10.80 -8.96 4.99
C SER A 222 9.69 -7.94 5.29
N SER A 223 8.45 -8.25 4.89
CA SER A 223 7.30 -7.38 5.09
C SER A 223 6.75 -7.50 6.50
N GLY A 224 6.45 -6.36 7.09
CA GLY A 224 5.90 -6.27 8.43
C GLY A 224 6.19 -4.93 9.07
N TRP A 225 5.56 -4.64 10.19
CA TRP A 225 5.72 -3.38 10.93
C TRP A 225 5.26 -3.51 12.37
N THR A 226 5.59 -2.51 13.18
CA THR A 226 5.16 -2.44 14.58
C THR A 226 3.74 -1.89 14.67
N LEU A 227 2.91 -2.54 15.47
CA LEU A 227 1.54 -2.15 15.78
C LEU A 227 1.51 -1.17 16.95
N ARG A 228 0.33 -0.60 17.24
CA ARG A 228 0.16 0.42 18.28
C ARG A 228 0.45 -0.11 19.71
N ASP A 229 0.24 -1.39 19.94
CA ASP A 229 0.53 -2.07 21.22
C ASP A 229 2.01 -2.45 21.40
N GLY A 230 2.88 -2.08 20.43
CA GLY A 230 4.29 -2.41 20.41
C GLY A 230 4.61 -3.81 19.87
N SER A 231 3.62 -4.63 19.57
CA SER A 231 3.83 -5.90 18.88
C SER A 231 4.25 -5.70 17.44
N THR A 232 4.89 -6.70 16.84
CA THR A 232 5.29 -6.64 15.43
C THR A 232 4.49 -7.66 14.62
N VAL A 233 3.82 -7.22 13.58
CA VAL A 233 3.28 -8.11 12.56
C VAL A 233 4.36 -8.37 11.50
N ARG A 234 4.53 -9.63 11.12
CA ARG A 234 5.26 -10.06 9.93
C ARG A 234 4.29 -10.78 9.01
N TRP A 235 4.48 -10.60 7.72
CA TRP A 235 3.62 -11.23 6.73
C TRP A 235 4.29 -12.45 6.12
N ILE A 236 3.49 -13.46 5.80
CA ILE A 236 3.93 -14.59 4.99
C ILE A 236 4.13 -14.11 3.55
N GLU A 237 5.22 -14.58 2.97
CA GLU A 237 5.53 -14.40 1.56
C GLU A 237 5.71 -15.78 0.88
N LEU A 238 5.36 -15.85 -0.39
CA LEU A 238 5.61 -17.01 -1.24
C LEU A 238 6.81 -16.72 -2.12
N PHE A 239 7.86 -17.51 -1.95
CA PHE A 239 9.13 -17.40 -2.68
C PHE A 239 9.35 -18.65 -3.52
N LEU A 240 9.55 -18.50 -4.83
CA LEU A 240 10.05 -19.58 -5.66
C LEU A 240 11.58 -19.47 -5.75
N ARG A 241 12.32 -20.36 -5.10
CA ARG A 241 13.78 -20.29 -5.14
C ARG A 241 14.31 -20.46 -6.56
N GLY A 242 14.96 -19.42 -7.10
CA GLY A 242 15.48 -19.40 -8.47
C GLY A 242 14.43 -19.07 -9.55
N GLY A 243 13.24 -18.62 -9.15
CA GLY A 243 12.16 -18.26 -10.07
C GLY A 243 11.20 -17.22 -9.50
N SER A 244 10.05 -17.08 -10.14
CA SER A 244 8.99 -16.15 -9.79
C SER A 244 7.75 -16.91 -9.33
N ALA A 245 7.36 -16.74 -8.06
CA ALA A 245 6.11 -17.25 -7.53
C ALA A 245 4.90 -16.64 -8.27
N TRP A 246 4.99 -15.38 -8.66
CA TRP A 246 3.96 -14.71 -9.44
C TRP A 246 3.67 -15.40 -10.78
N ASN A 247 4.73 -15.77 -11.51
CA ASN A 247 4.57 -16.52 -12.77
C ASN A 247 4.05 -17.93 -12.51
N LEU A 248 4.51 -18.59 -11.43
CA LEU A 248 4.08 -19.95 -11.05
C LEU A 248 2.56 -20.02 -10.83
N PHE A 249 1.98 -18.98 -10.19
CA PHE A 249 0.54 -18.88 -9.94
C PHE A 249 -0.25 -18.18 -11.06
N ASP A 250 0.33 -18.04 -12.25
CA ASP A 250 -0.32 -17.39 -13.41
C ASP A 250 -0.67 -15.91 -13.17
N ARG A 251 0.26 -15.21 -12.57
CA ARG A 251 0.24 -13.75 -12.35
C ARG A 251 -0.99 -13.24 -11.60
N PRO A 252 -1.27 -13.75 -10.39
CA PRO A 252 -2.42 -13.29 -9.62
C PRO A 252 -2.31 -11.79 -9.34
N ALA A 253 -3.45 -11.11 -9.42
CA ALA A 253 -3.54 -9.70 -9.05
C ALA A 253 -3.52 -9.55 -7.51
N PRO A 254 -3.04 -8.41 -6.97
CA PRO A 254 -3.30 -8.07 -5.58
C PRO A 254 -4.80 -8.09 -5.27
N GLY A 255 -5.17 -8.67 -4.12
CA GLY A 255 -6.55 -8.97 -3.75
C GLY A 255 -6.95 -10.43 -4.02
N SER A 256 -6.21 -11.18 -4.85
CA SER A 256 -6.48 -12.61 -5.07
C SER A 256 -6.39 -13.39 -3.76
N PHE A 257 -7.41 -14.22 -3.48
CA PHE A 257 -7.47 -15.04 -2.27
C PHE A 257 -6.42 -16.15 -2.29
N VAL A 258 -5.76 -16.35 -1.15
CA VAL A 258 -4.74 -17.39 -0.93
C VAL A 258 -5.31 -18.45 0.01
N ALA A 259 -5.64 -19.64 -0.52
CA ALA A 259 -6.07 -20.77 0.27
C ALA A 259 -4.88 -21.66 0.64
N ILE A 260 -4.90 -22.20 1.85
CA ILE A 260 -3.86 -23.08 2.42
C ILE A 260 -4.53 -24.37 2.91
N HIS A 261 -3.98 -25.52 2.52
CA HIS A 261 -4.47 -26.85 2.87
C HIS A 261 -3.36 -27.74 3.42
#